data_68f16559960c2e432335002f8d1bc1bb
#
_entry.id   68f16559960c2e432335002f8d1bc1bb
#
_cell.length_a   1.000
_cell.length_b   1.000
_cell.length_c   1.000
_cell.angle_alpha   90.00
_cell.angle_beta   90.00
_cell.angle_gamma   90.00
#
_symmetry.space_group_name_H-M   'P 1'
#
loop_
_entity.id
_entity.type
_entity.pdbx_description
1 polymer ?
#
loop_
_entity_poly.entity_id
_entity_poly.type
_entity_poly.pdbx_seq_one_letter_code
_entity_poly.pdbx_strand_id
1 'polypeptide(L)'
;GGICAEGAASYTRKQLDQLTEFVKRPQVGAKGMVYARVEANGNVKSSVDKFYSQEVLQEMAKAFNAKPGDLILILSGDDAMKTRKQLCELRLEMGRQLGLRDKDKFACLWVVDFPMFEWSEEEGRLMAMPHPFTHPKDEDIPLLDTDPAAVRADAYDMVINGVEVGG
;
A
#
# COMPACT_ATOMS: atom_id res chain seq x y z
N GLY A 1 3.07 6.10 -2.14
CA GLY A 1 3.58 4.79 -1.71
C GLY A 1 3.72 3.82 -2.86
N GLY A 2 4.33 2.65 -2.61
CA GLY A 2 4.55 1.68 -3.69
C GLY A 2 4.90 0.30 -3.17
N ILE A 3 5.06 -0.62 -4.11
CA ILE A 3 5.48 -1.99 -3.87
C ILE A 3 6.64 -2.35 -4.80
N CYS A 4 7.51 -3.25 -4.36
CA CYS A 4 8.54 -3.86 -5.18
C CYS A 4 8.11 -5.29 -5.55
N ALA A 5 7.97 -5.55 -6.84
CA ALA A 5 7.69 -6.86 -7.40
C ALA A 5 9.00 -7.51 -7.84
N GLU A 6 9.52 -8.41 -7.02
CA GLU A 6 10.80 -9.07 -7.26
C GLU A 6 10.76 -9.88 -8.55
N GLY A 7 11.81 -9.75 -9.37
CA GLY A 7 11.97 -10.46 -10.62
C GLY A 7 11.00 -10.06 -11.75
N ALA A 8 10.20 -9.02 -11.57
CA ALA A 8 9.17 -8.61 -12.53
C ALA A 8 9.60 -7.50 -13.52
N ALA A 9 10.89 -7.18 -13.61
CA ALA A 9 11.40 -6.16 -14.56
C ALA A 9 11.12 -6.50 -16.03
N SER A 10 10.90 -7.78 -16.33
CA SER A 10 10.58 -8.25 -17.68
C SER A 10 9.12 -7.98 -18.12
N TYR A 11 8.28 -7.43 -17.25
CA TYR A 11 6.91 -7.06 -17.62
C TYR A 11 6.92 -6.20 -18.87
N THR A 12 6.12 -6.60 -19.86
CA THR A 12 5.97 -5.87 -21.11
C THR A 12 5.19 -4.57 -20.91
N ARG A 13 5.29 -3.66 -21.86
CA ARG A 13 4.49 -2.43 -21.88
C ARG A 13 3.00 -2.74 -21.76
N LYS A 14 2.53 -3.75 -22.50
CA LYS A 14 1.13 -4.18 -22.45
C LYS A 14 0.70 -4.62 -21.05
N GLN A 15 1.53 -5.38 -20.35
CA GLN A 15 1.25 -5.81 -18.97
C GLN A 15 1.20 -4.63 -18.00
N LEU A 16 2.11 -3.65 -18.15
CA LEU A 16 2.13 -2.43 -17.34
C LEU A 16 0.91 -1.53 -17.64
N ASP A 17 0.51 -1.43 -18.89
CA ASP A 17 -0.70 -0.71 -19.27
C ASP A 17 -1.96 -1.38 -18.69
N GLN A 18 -2.02 -2.71 -18.69
CA GLN A 18 -3.12 -3.47 -18.06
C GLN A 18 -3.17 -3.27 -16.55
N LEU A 19 -2.03 -3.22 -15.86
CA LEU A 19 -1.98 -2.89 -14.44
C LEU A 19 -2.43 -1.44 -14.17
N THR A 20 -2.05 -0.51 -15.05
CA THR A 20 -2.50 0.88 -14.96
C THR A 20 -4.02 0.98 -15.10
N GLU A 21 -4.60 0.25 -16.04
CA GLU A 21 -6.06 0.18 -16.19
C GLU A 21 -6.73 -0.53 -15.00
N PHE A 22 -6.10 -1.56 -14.44
CA PHE A 22 -6.60 -2.22 -13.24
C PHE A 22 -6.72 -1.24 -12.06
N VAL A 23 -5.68 -0.44 -11.77
CA VAL A 23 -5.70 0.49 -10.64
C VAL A 23 -6.65 1.67 -10.85
N LYS A 24 -6.97 2.01 -12.10
CA LYS A 24 -7.94 3.06 -12.44
C LYS A 24 -9.40 2.62 -12.32
N ARG A 25 -9.67 1.33 -12.21
CA ARG A 25 -11.06 0.84 -12.07
C ARG A 25 -11.74 1.51 -10.88
N PRO A 26 -13.06 1.76 -10.94
CA PRO A 26 -13.79 2.42 -9.86
C PRO A 26 -13.62 1.75 -8.48
N GLN A 27 -13.45 0.43 -8.47
CA GLN A 27 -13.24 -0.36 -7.24
C GLN A 27 -11.89 -0.07 -6.57
N VAL A 28 -10.87 0.33 -7.34
CA VAL A 28 -9.55 0.70 -6.82
C VAL A 28 -9.42 2.21 -6.72
N GLY A 29 -9.78 2.93 -7.78
CA GLY A 29 -9.94 4.38 -7.81
C GLY A 29 -8.63 5.18 -7.83
N ALA A 30 -7.51 4.59 -8.28
CA ALA A 30 -6.27 5.34 -8.45
C ALA A 30 -6.33 6.20 -9.74
N LYS A 31 -5.68 7.35 -9.72
CA LYS A 31 -5.61 8.26 -10.88
C LYS A 31 -4.65 7.75 -11.96
N GLY A 32 -3.69 6.91 -11.61
CA GLY A 32 -2.67 6.35 -12.48
C GLY A 32 -1.65 5.55 -11.69
N MET A 33 -0.64 5.03 -12.39
CA MET A 33 0.44 4.26 -11.80
C MET A 33 1.76 4.67 -12.43
N VAL A 34 2.77 4.90 -11.59
CA VAL A 34 4.16 5.05 -12.01
C VAL A 34 4.85 3.70 -11.84
N TYR A 35 5.66 3.32 -12.80
CA TYR A 35 6.52 2.16 -12.66
C TYR A 35 8.00 2.53 -12.86
N ALA A 36 8.86 1.77 -12.22
CA ALA A 36 10.30 1.81 -12.41
C ALA A 36 10.85 0.39 -12.41
N ARG A 37 11.69 0.06 -13.38
CA ARG A 37 12.37 -1.23 -13.46
C ARG A 37 13.86 -1.05 -13.26
N VAL A 38 14.46 -1.92 -12.46
CA VAL A 38 15.91 -1.94 -12.26
C VAL A 38 16.52 -2.88 -13.29
N GLU A 39 17.34 -2.31 -14.20
CA GLU A 39 18.02 -3.07 -15.24
C GLU A 39 19.21 -3.85 -14.68
N ALA A 40 19.71 -4.81 -15.44
CA ALA A 40 20.84 -5.67 -15.04
C ALA A 40 22.12 -4.88 -14.73
N ASN A 41 22.32 -3.72 -15.37
CA ASN A 41 23.45 -2.82 -15.14
C ASN A 41 23.23 -1.86 -13.93
N GLY A 42 22.11 -1.98 -13.22
CA GLY A 42 21.75 -1.12 -12.09
C GLY A 42 21.09 0.20 -12.47
N ASN A 43 20.92 0.49 -13.75
CA ASN A 43 20.16 1.65 -14.21
C ASN A 43 18.67 1.43 -13.96
N VAL A 44 17.93 2.51 -13.78
CA VAL A 44 16.50 2.49 -13.54
C VAL A 44 15.77 3.13 -14.72
N LYS A 45 14.87 2.37 -15.35
CA LYS A 45 13.94 2.89 -16.35
C LYS A 45 12.56 3.08 -15.73
N SER A 46 11.98 4.25 -15.94
CA SER A 46 10.69 4.61 -15.37
C SER A 46 9.76 5.25 -16.38
N SER A 47 8.46 5.18 -16.11
CA SER A 47 7.46 5.97 -16.83
C SER A 47 7.63 7.48 -16.62
N VAL A 48 8.42 7.89 -15.66
CA VAL A 48 8.70 9.30 -15.30
C VAL A 48 10.17 9.69 -15.46
N ASP A 49 10.95 8.93 -16.22
CA ASP A 49 12.38 9.16 -16.46
C ASP A 49 12.70 10.51 -17.12
N LYS A 50 11.72 11.11 -17.81
CA LYS A 50 11.83 12.45 -18.37
C LYS A 50 11.87 13.57 -17.32
N PHE A 51 11.42 13.29 -16.11
CA PHE A 51 11.26 14.27 -15.03
C PHE A 51 12.29 14.10 -13.91
N TYR A 52 12.98 12.96 -13.86
CA TYR A 52 13.92 12.63 -12.78
C TYR A 52 15.24 12.12 -13.35
N SER A 53 16.35 12.53 -12.73
CA SER A 53 17.68 12.03 -13.08
C SER A 53 17.86 10.57 -12.67
N GLN A 54 18.88 9.90 -13.24
CA GLN A 54 19.21 8.52 -12.85
C GLN A 54 19.55 8.39 -11.37
N GLU A 55 20.22 9.39 -10.80
CA GLU A 55 20.56 9.40 -9.37
C GLU A 55 19.32 9.35 -8.50
N VAL A 56 18.31 10.16 -8.81
CA VAL A 56 17.04 10.19 -8.08
C VAL A 56 16.29 8.88 -8.24
N LEU A 57 16.25 8.32 -9.45
CA LEU A 57 15.60 7.02 -9.71
C LEU A 57 16.30 5.87 -8.99
N GLN A 58 17.64 5.91 -8.89
CA GLN A 58 18.42 4.92 -8.15
C GLN A 58 18.23 5.05 -6.63
N GLU A 59 18.11 6.27 -6.10
CA GLU A 59 17.77 6.48 -4.69
C GLU A 59 16.36 5.95 -4.38
N MET A 60 15.41 6.17 -5.28
CA MET A 60 14.08 5.58 -5.16
C MET A 60 14.15 4.06 -5.13
N ALA A 61 14.92 3.44 -6.05
CA ALA A 61 15.10 1.99 -6.07
C ALA A 61 15.70 1.46 -4.75
N LYS A 62 16.66 2.17 -4.18
CA LYS A 62 17.23 1.84 -2.86
C LYS A 62 16.20 1.91 -1.74
N ALA A 63 15.34 2.92 -1.75
CA ALA A 63 14.26 3.06 -0.74
C ALA A 63 13.29 1.87 -0.76
N PHE A 64 13.13 1.20 -1.90
CA PHE A 64 12.35 -0.03 -2.03
C PHE A 64 13.17 -1.31 -1.85
N ASN A 65 14.47 -1.22 -1.53
CA ASN A 65 15.41 -2.35 -1.52
C ASN A 65 15.41 -3.14 -2.83
N ALA A 66 15.09 -2.48 -3.94
CA ALA A 66 14.99 -3.12 -5.26
C ALA A 66 16.37 -3.49 -5.81
N LYS A 67 16.43 -4.64 -6.45
CA LYS A 67 17.62 -5.21 -7.06
C LYS A 67 17.47 -5.24 -8.57
N PRO A 68 18.58 -5.41 -9.33
CA PRO A 68 18.49 -5.68 -10.76
C PRO A 68 17.52 -6.83 -11.05
N GLY A 69 16.59 -6.59 -11.96
CA GLY A 69 15.52 -7.53 -12.30
C GLY A 69 14.17 -7.24 -11.60
N ASP A 70 14.12 -6.29 -10.68
CA ASP A 70 12.88 -5.96 -9.95
C ASP A 70 12.09 -4.83 -10.64
N LEU A 71 10.78 -4.83 -10.38
CA LEU A 71 9.82 -3.84 -10.83
C LEU A 71 9.21 -3.13 -9.63
N ILE A 72 9.29 -1.80 -9.62
CA ILE A 72 8.66 -0.96 -8.61
C ILE A 72 7.38 -0.38 -9.20
N LEU A 73 6.28 -0.47 -8.48
CA LEU A 73 4.98 0.08 -8.83
C LEU A 73 4.56 1.09 -7.77
N ILE A 74 4.23 2.31 -8.19
CA ILE A 74 3.96 3.43 -7.30
C ILE A 74 2.59 4.02 -7.59
N LEU A 75 1.82 4.21 -6.53
CA LEU A 75 0.60 5.00 -6.54
C LEU A 75 0.78 6.24 -5.66
N SER A 76 0.18 7.34 -6.06
CA SER A 76 0.18 8.58 -5.30
C SER A 76 -1.21 9.20 -5.27
N GLY A 77 -1.52 9.88 -4.18
CA GLY A 77 -2.77 10.59 -3.97
C GLY A 77 -2.64 11.53 -2.77
N ASP A 78 -3.63 12.38 -2.62
CA ASP A 78 -3.67 13.41 -1.56
C ASP A 78 -4.07 12.81 -0.19
N ASP A 79 -4.75 11.65 -0.21
CA ASP A 79 -5.18 10.91 0.96
C ASP A 79 -4.33 9.66 1.14
N ALA A 80 -3.60 9.59 2.26
CA ALA A 80 -2.70 8.49 2.56
C ALA A 80 -3.45 7.16 2.78
N MET A 81 -4.60 7.19 3.45
CA MET A 81 -5.38 5.98 3.75
C MET A 81 -5.99 5.41 2.46
N LYS A 82 -6.55 6.27 1.63
CA LYS A 82 -7.08 5.89 0.31
C LYS A 82 -5.98 5.30 -0.57
N THR A 83 -4.80 5.91 -0.60
CA THR A 83 -3.65 5.40 -1.35
C THR A 83 -3.19 4.04 -0.83
N ARG A 84 -3.21 3.80 0.48
CA ARG A 84 -2.88 2.49 1.08
C ARG A 84 -3.89 1.41 0.68
N LYS A 85 -5.20 1.73 0.67
CA LYS A 85 -6.25 0.81 0.18
C LYS A 85 -6.03 0.43 -1.29
N GLN A 86 -5.70 1.41 -2.13
CA GLN A 86 -5.36 1.20 -3.55
C GLN A 86 -4.11 0.32 -3.73
N LEU A 87 -3.08 0.57 -2.94
CA LEU A 87 -1.85 -0.24 -2.94
C LEU A 87 -2.11 -1.68 -2.45
N CYS A 88 -3.05 -1.88 -1.54
CA CYS A 88 -3.46 -3.21 -1.11
C CYS A 88 -4.03 -4.02 -2.28
N GLU A 89 -4.93 -3.44 -3.07
CA GLU A 89 -5.48 -4.09 -4.27
C GLU A 89 -4.40 -4.41 -5.30
N LEU A 90 -3.49 -3.47 -5.55
CA LEU A 90 -2.36 -3.69 -6.45
C LEU A 90 -1.44 -4.81 -5.94
N ARG A 91 -1.15 -4.86 -4.65
CA ARG A 91 -0.36 -5.91 -4.02
C ARG A 91 -1.00 -7.29 -4.19
N LEU A 92 -2.30 -7.39 -3.96
CA LEU A 92 -3.05 -8.63 -4.11
C LEU A 92 -3.04 -9.11 -5.58
N GLU A 93 -3.21 -8.21 -6.53
CA GLU A 93 -3.16 -8.52 -7.95
C GLU A 93 -1.75 -8.99 -8.38
N MET A 94 -0.71 -8.30 -7.92
CA MET A 94 0.67 -8.72 -8.19
C MET A 94 0.99 -10.09 -7.56
N GLY A 95 0.55 -10.32 -6.33
CA GLY A 95 0.68 -11.63 -5.66
C GLY A 95 0.00 -12.74 -6.45
N ARG A 96 -1.16 -12.46 -7.06
CA ARG A 96 -1.86 -13.38 -7.95
C ARG A 96 -1.08 -13.65 -9.24
N GLN A 97 -0.64 -12.59 -9.92
CA GLN A 97 0.07 -12.70 -11.20
C GLN A 97 1.42 -13.43 -11.07
N LEU A 98 2.13 -13.17 -9.98
CA LEU A 98 3.44 -13.78 -9.72
C LEU A 98 3.36 -15.13 -9.01
N GLY A 99 2.16 -15.65 -8.74
CA GLY A 99 1.97 -16.95 -8.08
C GLY A 99 2.52 -17.01 -6.65
N LEU A 100 2.54 -15.88 -5.92
CA LEU A 100 3.12 -15.78 -4.58
C LEU A 100 2.21 -16.32 -3.48
N ARG A 101 0.97 -16.71 -3.81
CA ARG A 101 0.04 -17.32 -2.86
C ARG A 101 0.28 -18.82 -2.79
N ASP A 102 0.84 -19.24 -1.69
CA ASP A 102 1.08 -20.66 -1.40
C ASP A 102 0.08 -21.11 -0.31
N LYS A 103 -0.82 -22.03 -0.68
CA LYS A 103 -1.87 -22.53 0.22
C LYS A 103 -1.34 -23.42 1.35
N ASP A 104 -0.12 -23.94 1.19
CA ASP A 104 0.52 -24.83 2.15
C ASP A 104 1.39 -24.06 3.17
N LYS A 105 1.49 -22.73 3.02
CA LYS A 105 2.21 -21.86 3.94
C LYS A 105 1.25 -21.05 4.79
N PHE A 106 1.55 -20.99 6.08
CA PHE A 106 0.86 -20.11 7.02
C PHE A 106 1.72 -18.90 7.29
N ALA A 107 1.22 -17.72 6.94
CA ALA A 107 1.82 -16.43 7.24
C ALA A 107 0.97 -15.74 8.30
N CYS A 108 1.51 -15.61 9.51
CA CYS A 108 0.84 -14.97 10.64
C CYS A 108 1.39 -13.56 10.82
N LEU A 109 0.53 -12.62 11.13
CA LEU A 109 0.90 -11.26 11.52
C LEU A 109 -0.12 -10.68 12.51
N TRP A 110 0.31 -9.64 13.21
CA TRP A 110 -0.57 -8.80 14.01
C TRP A 110 -0.84 -7.52 13.25
N VAL A 111 -2.11 -7.12 13.20
CA VAL A 111 -2.50 -5.77 12.80
C VAL A 111 -2.68 -4.97 14.07
N VAL A 112 -2.00 -3.85 14.17
CA VAL A 112 -1.96 -2.98 15.35
C VAL A 112 -2.12 -1.52 14.93
N ASP A 113 -2.27 -0.63 15.89
CA ASP A 113 -2.40 0.81 15.63
C ASP A 113 -3.59 1.18 14.73
N PHE A 114 -4.72 0.53 14.96
CA PHE A 114 -5.95 0.88 14.27
C PHE A 114 -6.30 2.35 14.49
N PRO A 115 -6.77 3.09 13.45
CA PRO A 115 -7.36 4.39 13.68
C PRO A 115 -8.61 4.24 14.57
N MET A 116 -8.73 5.12 15.58
CA MET A 116 -9.92 5.15 16.44
C MET A 116 -11.13 5.69 15.67
N PHE A 117 -10.90 6.62 14.75
CA PHE A 117 -11.94 7.28 13.98
C PHE A 117 -11.62 7.30 12.49
N GLU A 118 -12.67 7.28 11.68
CA GLU A 118 -12.60 7.49 10.23
C GLU A 118 -13.62 8.57 9.83
N TRP A 119 -13.27 9.39 8.85
CA TRP A 119 -14.20 10.37 8.31
C TRP A 119 -15.28 9.67 7.49
N SER A 120 -16.53 9.92 7.82
CA SER A 120 -17.68 9.49 7.05
C SER A 120 -18.14 10.61 6.12
N GLU A 121 -18.04 10.42 4.82
CA GLU A 121 -18.56 11.36 3.83
C GLU A 121 -20.10 11.46 3.91
N GLU A 122 -20.79 10.36 4.24
CA GLU A 122 -22.23 10.30 4.35
C GLU A 122 -22.73 11.10 5.56
N GLU A 123 -22.06 10.94 6.70
CA GLU A 123 -22.44 11.61 7.96
C GLU A 123 -21.81 13.00 8.11
N GLY A 124 -20.79 13.33 7.30
CA GLY A 124 -20.03 14.58 7.38
C GLY A 124 -19.29 14.77 8.70
N ARG A 125 -18.90 13.68 9.37
CA ARG A 125 -18.22 13.68 10.66
C ARG A 125 -17.29 12.48 10.85
N LEU A 126 -16.46 12.54 11.88
CA LEU A 126 -15.67 11.39 12.33
C LEU A 126 -16.60 10.36 13.00
N MET A 127 -16.43 9.11 12.60
CA MET A 127 -17.13 7.94 13.16
C MET A 127 -16.13 7.00 13.79
N ALA A 128 -16.50 6.41 14.94
CA ALA A 128 -15.67 5.38 15.56
C ALA A 128 -15.60 4.14 14.66
N MET A 129 -14.40 3.66 14.38
CA MET A 129 -14.17 2.47 13.57
C MET A 129 -14.30 1.17 14.39
N PRO A 130 -13.64 1.08 15.58
CA PRO A 130 -13.72 -0.13 16.39
C PRO A 130 -15.02 -0.21 17.19
N HIS A 131 -15.17 -1.33 17.89
CA HIS A 131 -16.28 -1.53 18.81
C HIS A 131 -16.34 -0.40 19.87
N PRO A 132 -17.55 0.03 20.31
CA PRO A 132 -17.72 1.12 21.29
C PRO A 132 -16.97 0.95 22.61
N PHE A 133 -16.58 -0.26 22.96
CA PHE A 133 -15.79 -0.54 24.18
C PHE A 133 -14.29 -0.49 23.98
N THR A 134 -13.84 -0.18 22.75
CA THR A 134 -12.42 -0.05 22.48
C THR A 134 -11.89 1.25 23.07
N HIS A 135 -10.77 1.14 23.80
CA HIS A 135 -10.09 2.27 24.42
C HIS A 135 -9.11 2.91 23.43
N PRO A 136 -8.97 4.24 23.37
CA PRO A 136 -7.86 4.86 22.68
C PRO A 136 -6.54 4.50 23.37
N LYS A 137 -5.42 4.50 22.66
CA LYS A 137 -4.12 4.37 23.30
C LYS A 137 -3.90 5.49 24.30
N ASP A 138 -3.34 5.17 25.47
CA ASP A 138 -3.15 6.14 26.57
C ASP A 138 -2.39 7.37 26.14
N GLU A 139 -1.36 7.20 25.31
CA GLU A 139 -0.54 8.27 24.77
C GLU A 139 -1.30 9.19 23.79
N ASP A 140 -2.39 8.70 23.18
CA ASP A 140 -3.18 9.46 22.21
C ASP A 140 -4.42 10.14 22.83
N ILE A 141 -4.73 9.89 24.11
CA ILE A 141 -5.85 10.51 24.81
C ILE A 141 -5.87 12.05 24.67
N PRO A 142 -4.73 12.78 24.80
CA PRO A 142 -4.72 14.22 24.62
C PRO A 142 -5.12 14.67 23.19
N LEU A 143 -5.01 13.80 22.20
CA LEU A 143 -5.38 14.12 20.81
C LEU A 143 -6.89 14.12 20.58
N LEU A 144 -7.68 13.52 21.49
CA LEU A 144 -9.15 13.49 21.35
C LEU A 144 -9.76 14.90 21.19
N ASP A 145 -9.18 15.89 21.85
CA ASP A 145 -9.66 17.27 21.82
C ASP A 145 -8.99 18.13 20.73
N THR A 146 -7.82 17.72 20.22
CA THR A 146 -7.00 18.55 19.33
C THR A 146 -6.90 18.02 17.90
N ASP A 147 -6.76 16.70 17.75
CA ASP A 147 -6.68 16.01 16.47
C ASP A 147 -7.25 14.59 16.58
N PRO A 148 -8.58 14.44 16.71
CA PRO A 148 -9.19 13.13 16.90
C PRO A 148 -8.96 12.16 15.73
N ALA A 149 -8.67 12.67 14.53
CA ALA A 149 -8.34 11.83 13.37
C ALA A 149 -7.01 11.08 13.52
N ALA A 150 -6.10 11.58 14.34
CA ALA A 150 -4.80 10.94 14.62
C ALA A 150 -4.83 9.94 15.78
N VAL A 151 -5.94 9.83 16.52
CA VAL A 151 -6.07 8.92 17.65
C VAL A 151 -6.08 7.47 17.20
N ARG A 152 -5.23 6.65 17.80
CA ARG A 152 -5.16 5.20 17.57
C ARG A 152 -5.96 4.45 18.64
N ALA A 153 -6.57 3.36 18.23
CA ALA A 153 -7.26 2.42 19.13
C ALA A 153 -6.24 1.48 19.80
N ASP A 154 -6.47 1.16 21.06
CA ASP A 154 -5.78 0.05 21.74
C ASP A 154 -6.48 -1.26 21.39
N ALA A 155 -6.25 -1.68 20.14
CA ALA A 155 -6.82 -2.86 19.53
C ALA A 155 -5.76 -3.57 18.69
N TYR A 156 -5.92 -4.87 18.55
CA TYR A 156 -5.06 -5.70 17.71
C TYR A 156 -5.85 -6.87 17.13
N ASP A 157 -5.51 -7.26 15.90
CA ASP A 157 -6.07 -8.44 15.26
C ASP A 157 -4.95 -9.42 14.89
N MET A 158 -5.19 -10.70 15.19
CA MET A 158 -4.36 -11.76 14.66
C MET A 158 -4.86 -12.16 13.28
N VAL A 159 -3.95 -12.10 12.32
CA VAL A 159 -4.27 -12.40 10.91
C VAL A 159 -3.40 -13.55 10.42
N ILE A 160 -4.04 -14.55 9.80
CA ILE A 160 -3.37 -15.68 9.13
C ILE A 160 -3.76 -15.68 7.67
N ASN A 161 -2.77 -15.60 6.78
CA ASN A 161 -2.97 -15.58 5.33
C ASN A 161 -3.97 -14.52 4.85
N GLY A 162 -4.01 -13.36 5.52
CA GLY A 162 -4.91 -12.27 5.18
C GLY A 162 -6.34 -12.43 5.73
N VAL A 163 -6.59 -13.42 6.59
CA VAL A 163 -7.86 -13.65 7.27
C VAL A 163 -7.68 -13.37 8.76
N GLU A 164 -8.50 -12.48 9.32
CA GLU A 164 -8.58 -12.26 10.76
C GLU A 164 -9.09 -13.54 11.44
N VAL A 165 -8.37 -13.99 12.46
CA VAL A 165 -8.70 -15.20 13.23
C VAL A 165 -8.97 -14.91 14.71
N GLY A 166 -8.75 -13.70 15.17
CA GLY A 166 -9.03 -13.23 16.51
C GLY A 166 -8.44 -11.84 16.77
N GLY A 167 -9.04 -11.15 17.74
CA GLY A 167 -8.65 -9.81 18.18
C GLY A 167 -9.18 -9.50 19.58
#